data_6fe7915f57776d6cdaa5da3bc34859cd
#
_entry.id   6fe7915f57776d6cdaa5da3bc34859cd
#
_cell.length_a   1.000
_cell.length_b   1.000
_cell.length_c   1.000
_cell.angle_alpha   90.00
_cell.angle_beta   90.00
_cell.angle_gamma   90.00
#
_symmetry.space_group_name_H-M   'P 1'
#
loop_
_entity.id
_entity.type
_entity.pdbx_description
1 polymer ?
#
loop_
_entity_poly.entity_id
_entity_poly.type
_entity_poly.pdbx_seq_one_letter_code
_entity_poly.pdbx_strand_id
1 'polypeptide(L)'
;MNLVKYEAACHAVAECKTVDEAKDIHDKAVAMRAYARQAKNKDLEADAVEIRMRATRRLDQLRRAQKQTVGLATGKEGKRKSLGLETNPSDRPTLASQGIDKNLAHQGRVLGKLSDEQFEAVVAVARETVTDAVARATAAAMRSAAREPYAASTAQGCTVAGLDQLIAAGEKYAVIYADPPWSFQVYSGKGKARSAERHYDTLSLDAIKALPVADLAADDCALLLWAVMPQLPEALKVIASWGFTYKTAGFVWVKENRSGDGLFTGMGYWTRANAEVCLLATKGSPARQAKDVHQIIRSPVGEHSRKPDEAQVRIERLLPGPYLELFGRRAVPGWTVWGNEIERSMFHQEIPEFAHAVAN
;
A
#
# COMPACT_ATOMS: atom_id res chain seq x y z
N MET A 1 -3.31 -21.41 -16.42
CA MET A 1 -2.50 -22.51 -16.99
C MET A 1 -3.46 -23.63 -17.38
N ASN A 2 -3.18 -24.41 -18.45
CA ASN A 2 -4.05 -25.55 -18.74
C ASN A 2 -3.89 -26.55 -17.58
N LEU A 3 -5.00 -27.00 -16.97
CA LEU A 3 -5.04 -27.92 -15.82
C LEU A 3 -4.05 -29.10 -15.97
N VAL A 4 -3.97 -29.66 -17.17
CA VAL A 4 -3.05 -30.76 -17.54
C VAL A 4 -1.57 -30.38 -17.30
N LYS A 5 -1.17 -29.13 -17.58
CA LYS A 5 0.23 -28.68 -17.36
C LYS A 5 0.54 -28.42 -15.91
N TYR A 6 -0.45 -28.00 -15.12
CA TYR A 6 -0.30 -27.81 -13.68
C TYR A 6 -0.18 -29.16 -12.96
N GLU A 7 -1.07 -30.10 -13.23
CA GLU A 7 -1.02 -31.46 -12.69
C GLU A 7 0.29 -32.16 -13.04
N ALA A 8 0.75 -32.04 -14.31
CA ALA A 8 2.03 -32.57 -14.73
C ALA A 8 3.22 -31.94 -13.95
N ALA A 9 3.16 -30.65 -13.62
CA ALA A 9 4.21 -30.00 -12.83
C ALA A 9 4.21 -30.48 -11.38
N CYS A 10 3.05 -30.66 -10.75
CA CYS A 10 2.93 -31.22 -9.39
C CYS A 10 3.42 -32.66 -9.35
N HIS A 11 3.08 -33.47 -10.36
CA HIS A 11 3.54 -34.84 -10.50
C HIS A 11 5.07 -34.91 -10.67
N ALA A 12 5.65 -34.08 -11.53
CA ALA A 12 7.09 -33.97 -11.70
C ALA A 12 7.83 -33.62 -10.40
N VAL A 13 7.25 -32.75 -9.54
CA VAL A 13 7.82 -32.46 -8.22
C VAL A 13 7.80 -33.68 -7.32
N ALA A 14 6.71 -34.46 -7.32
CA ALA A 14 6.60 -35.67 -6.51
C ALA A 14 7.59 -36.76 -6.95
N GLU A 15 7.85 -36.86 -8.26
CA GLU A 15 8.74 -37.85 -8.84
C GLU A 15 10.23 -37.50 -8.82
N CYS A 16 10.60 -36.24 -8.44
CA CYS A 16 11.99 -35.82 -8.34
C CYS A 16 12.80 -36.79 -7.47
N LYS A 17 13.91 -37.26 -8.03
CA LYS A 17 14.84 -38.19 -7.33
C LYS A 17 16.09 -37.47 -6.84
N THR A 18 16.42 -36.33 -7.41
CA THR A 18 17.63 -35.57 -7.07
C THR A 18 17.29 -34.17 -6.56
N VAL A 19 18.23 -33.63 -5.78
CA VAL A 19 18.13 -32.24 -5.28
C VAL A 19 18.14 -31.23 -6.41
N ASP A 20 18.91 -31.50 -7.48
CA ASP A 20 19.05 -30.59 -8.62
C ASP A 20 17.75 -30.53 -9.45
N GLU A 21 17.06 -31.66 -9.63
CA GLU A 21 15.74 -31.68 -10.27
C GLU A 21 14.72 -30.84 -9.50
N ALA A 22 14.66 -31.01 -8.16
CA ALA A 22 13.74 -30.25 -7.33
C ALA A 22 14.07 -28.74 -7.33
N LYS A 23 15.38 -28.43 -7.40
CA LYS A 23 15.86 -27.04 -7.51
C LYS A 23 15.48 -26.40 -8.84
N ASP A 24 15.64 -27.12 -9.94
CA ASP A 24 15.28 -26.65 -11.28
C ASP A 24 13.76 -26.35 -11.38
N ILE A 25 12.91 -27.23 -10.85
CA ILE A 25 11.47 -26.98 -10.81
C ILE A 25 11.14 -25.77 -9.92
N HIS A 26 11.82 -25.63 -8.77
CA HIS A 26 11.66 -24.45 -7.93
C HIS A 26 11.97 -23.16 -8.68
N ASP A 27 13.09 -23.08 -9.40
CA ASP A 27 13.52 -21.89 -10.14
C ASP A 27 12.59 -21.57 -11.31
N LYS A 28 12.11 -22.59 -12.02
CA LYS A 28 11.09 -22.44 -13.06
C LYS A 28 9.78 -21.88 -12.47
N ALA A 29 9.37 -22.34 -11.30
CA ALA A 29 8.18 -21.81 -10.62
C ALA A 29 8.36 -20.35 -10.18
N VAL A 30 9.55 -19.96 -9.73
CA VAL A 30 9.89 -18.55 -9.43
C VAL A 30 9.78 -17.67 -10.67
N ALA A 31 10.36 -18.11 -11.79
CA ALA A 31 10.27 -17.38 -13.07
C ALA A 31 8.82 -17.30 -13.59
N MET A 32 8.06 -18.39 -13.50
CA MET A 32 6.65 -18.45 -13.88
C MET A 32 5.80 -17.49 -13.05
N ARG A 33 6.06 -17.40 -11.73
CA ARG A 33 5.39 -16.42 -10.86
C ARG A 33 5.67 -14.98 -11.26
N ALA A 34 6.92 -14.65 -11.59
CA ALA A 34 7.29 -13.31 -12.04
C ALA A 34 6.56 -12.96 -13.37
N TYR A 35 6.53 -13.87 -14.32
CA TYR A 35 5.77 -13.72 -15.56
C TYR A 35 4.26 -13.58 -15.33
N ALA A 36 3.68 -14.42 -14.47
CA ALA A 36 2.25 -14.37 -14.13
C ALA A 36 1.85 -13.01 -13.54
N ARG A 37 2.69 -12.43 -12.68
CA ARG A 37 2.50 -11.08 -12.13
C ARG A 37 2.51 -10.01 -13.21
N GLN A 38 3.50 -10.06 -14.12
CA GLN A 38 3.59 -9.10 -15.23
C GLN A 38 2.39 -9.24 -16.18
N ALA A 39 1.95 -10.46 -16.45
CA ALA A 39 0.78 -10.77 -17.27
C ALA A 39 -0.57 -10.56 -16.54
N LYS A 40 -0.54 -10.16 -15.27
CA LYS A 40 -1.73 -10.03 -14.39
C LYS A 40 -2.60 -11.29 -14.34
N ASN A 41 -2.00 -12.47 -14.55
CA ASN A 41 -2.67 -13.76 -14.52
C ASN A 41 -2.53 -14.39 -13.13
N LYS A 42 -3.59 -14.34 -12.35
CA LYS A 42 -3.58 -14.74 -10.95
C LYS A 42 -3.71 -16.24 -10.74
N ASP A 43 -4.43 -16.92 -11.59
CA ASP A 43 -4.51 -18.37 -11.53
C ASP A 43 -3.12 -18.97 -11.79
N LEU A 44 -2.42 -18.44 -12.79
CA LEU A 44 -1.03 -18.83 -13.05
C LEU A 44 -0.08 -18.44 -11.90
N GLU A 45 -0.33 -17.28 -11.23
CA GLU A 45 0.46 -16.89 -10.05
C GLU A 45 0.21 -17.83 -8.87
N ALA A 46 -1.04 -18.22 -8.61
CA ALA A 46 -1.40 -19.17 -7.55
C ALA A 46 -0.79 -20.56 -7.81
N ASP A 47 -0.90 -21.06 -9.04
CA ASP A 47 -0.28 -22.32 -9.45
C ASP A 47 1.24 -22.29 -9.29
N ALA A 48 1.88 -21.20 -9.68
CA ALA A 48 3.33 -21.04 -9.52
C ALA A 48 3.77 -20.99 -8.05
N VAL A 49 2.97 -20.38 -7.17
CA VAL A 49 3.21 -20.37 -5.72
C VAL A 49 3.17 -21.78 -5.15
N GLU A 50 2.16 -22.55 -5.51
CA GLU A 50 2.02 -23.93 -5.07
C GLU A 50 3.16 -24.82 -5.54
N ILE A 51 3.46 -24.82 -6.86
CA ILE A 51 4.56 -25.61 -7.41
C ILE A 51 5.88 -25.26 -6.70
N ARG A 52 6.14 -23.99 -6.45
CA ARG A 52 7.31 -23.54 -5.71
C ARG A 52 7.35 -24.10 -4.28
N MET A 53 6.24 -24.09 -3.57
CA MET A 53 6.17 -24.60 -2.19
C MET A 53 6.40 -26.11 -2.16
N ARG A 54 5.78 -26.85 -3.06
CA ARG A 54 5.96 -28.30 -3.21
C ARG A 54 7.42 -28.65 -3.55
N ALA A 55 8.02 -27.95 -4.50
CA ALA A 55 9.43 -28.11 -4.86
C ALA A 55 10.38 -27.77 -3.69
N THR A 56 10.08 -26.72 -2.92
CA THR A 56 10.87 -26.35 -1.73
C THR A 56 10.80 -27.43 -0.64
N ARG A 57 9.62 -28.00 -0.39
CA ARG A 57 9.44 -29.12 0.54
C ARG A 57 10.19 -30.37 0.07
N ARG A 58 10.04 -30.72 -1.20
CA ARG A 58 10.70 -31.87 -1.82
C ARG A 58 12.21 -31.76 -1.76
N LEU A 59 12.75 -30.59 -2.00
CA LEU A 59 14.17 -30.28 -1.87
C LEU A 59 14.73 -30.60 -0.48
N ASP A 60 14.03 -30.26 0.60
CA ASP A 60 14.43 -30.62 1.97
C ASP A 60 14.35 -32.13 2.22
N GLN A 61 13.31 -32.79 1.73
CA GLN A 61 13.17 -34.26 1.85
C GLN A 61 14.35 -34.98 1.15
N LEU A 62 14.67 -34.58 -0.07
CA LEU A 62 15.79 -35.16 -0.82
C LEU A 62 17.14 -34.88 -0.16
N ARG A 63 17.33 -33.68 0.40
CA ARG A 63 18.54 -33.36 1.15
C ARG A 63 18.66 -34.16 2.46
N ARG A 64 17.56 -34.44 3.15
CA ARG A 64 17.57 -35.34 4.32
C ARG A 64 17.94 -36.77 3.91
N ALA A 65 17.41 -37.28 2.81
CA ALA A 65 17.77 -38.56 2.27
C ALA A 65 19.26 -38.59 1.86
N GLN A 66 19.76 -37.58 1.18
CA GLN A 66 21.16 -37.42 0.79
C GLN A 66 22.08 -37.38 2.00
N LYS A 67 21.64 -36.74 3.12
CA LYS A 67 22.41 -36.72 4.37
C LYS A 67 22.57 -38.14 4.96
N GLN A 68 21.56 -38.98 4.82
CA GLN A 68 21.60 -40.37 5.33
C GLN A 68 22.46 -41.30 4.47
N THR A 69 22.55 -41.04 3.14
CA THR A 69 23.28 -41.91 2.19
C THR A 69 24.73 -41.45 1.98
N VAL A 70 24.92 -40.28 1.44
CA VAL A 70 26.23 -39.73 1.04
C VAL A 70 26.83 -38.82 2.13
N GLY A 71 25.98 -38.30 3.04
CA GLY A 71 26.31 -37.26 3.99
C GLY A 71 26.26 -35.86 3.36
N LEU A 72 26.24 -34.84 4.21
CA LEU A 72 26.32 -33.43 3.82
C LEU A 72 27.53 -32.78 4.44
N ALA A 73 28.18 -31.86 3.73
CA ALA A 73 29.29 -31.09 4.28
C ALA A 73 28.83 -30.27 5.48
N THR A 74 29.60 -30.30 6.57
CA THR A 74 29.32 -29.48 7.77
C THR A 74 29.70 -28.01 7.50
N GLY A 75 29.16 -27.08 8.28
CA GLY A 75 29.50 -25.65 8.15
C GLY A 75 30.99 -25.36 8.38
N LYS A 76 31.69 -26.23 9.14
CA LYS A 76 33.16 -26.15 9.34
C LYS A 76 33.94 -26.56 8.08
N GLU A 77 33.51 -27.63 7.38
CA GLU A 77 34.09 -28.07 6.11
C GLU A 77 33.88 -27.08 4.99
N GLY A 78 32.67 -26.49 4.89
CA GLY A 78 32.38 -25.44 3.95
C GLY A 78 33.20 -24.16 4.16
N LYS A 79 33.46 -23.78 5.42
CA LYS A 79 34.31 -22.62 5.76
C LYS A 79 35.79 -22.87 5.44
N ARG A 80 36.29 -24.09 5.67
CA ARG A 80 37.67 -24.46 5.30
C ARG A 80 37.89 -24.42 3.78
N LYS A 81 36.92 -24.90 3.00
CA LYS A 81 36.96 -24.87 1.51
C LYS A 81 36.93 -23.42 1.00
N SER A 82 36.17 -22.52 1.63
CA SER A 82 36.14 -21.10 1.25
C SER A 82 37.40 -20.32 1.59
N LEU A 83 38.23 -20.84 2.52
CA LEU A 83 39.50 -20.26 2.93
C LEU A 83 40.71 -20.85 2.19
N GLY A 84 40.51 -21.70 1.16
CA GLY A 84 41.57 -22.30 0.37
C GLY A 84 42.42 -23.33 1.14
N LEU A 85 41.97 -23.77 2.31
CA LEU A 85 42.68 -24.78 3.10
C LEU A 85 42.41 -26.15 2.50
N GLU A 86 43.46 -26.90 2.11
CA GLU A 86 43.38 -28.27 1.62
C GLU A 86 42.59 -29.13 2.62
N THR A 87 41.43 -29.55 2.20
CA THR A 87 40.63 -30.59 2.86
C THR A 87 40.64 -31.79 1.93
N ASN A 88 40.86 -32.99 2.43
CA ASN A 88 40.56 -34.21 1.67
C ASN A 88 39.23 -34.00 0.97
N PRO A 89 39.13 -34.21 -0.36
CA PRO A 89 37.91 -33.96 -1.09
C PRO A 89 36.84 -34.99 -0.62
N SER A 90 36.09 -34.62 0.42
CA SER A 90 34.87 -35.32 0.65
C SER A 90 33.91 -34.88 -0.44
N ASP A 91 33.47 -35.77 -1.32
CA ASP A 91 32.44 -35.56 -2.35
C ASP A 91 31.07 -35.17 -1.78
N ARG A 92 31.07 -34.66 -0.53
CA ARG A 92 29.84 -34.29 0.17
C ARG A 92 29.31 -32.97 -0.34
N PRO A 93 28.08 -32.96 -0.87
CA PRO A 93 27.50 -31.77 -1.44
C PRO A 93 27.25 -30.69 -0.37
N THR A 94 27.56 -29.44 -0.73
CA THR A 94 27.26 -28.24 0.05
C THR A 94 25.97 -27.59 -0.42
N LEU A 95 25.42 -26.63 0.35
CA LEU A 95 24.32 -25.79 -0.15
C LEU A 95 24.74 -25.03 -1.42
N ALA A 96 25.94 -24.46 -1.39
CA ALA A 96 26.44 -23.65 -2.51
C ALA A 96 26.67 -24.49 -3.78
N SER A 97 27.21 -25.74 -3.65
CA SER A 97 27.40 -26.62 -4.80
C SER A 97 26.09 -27.08 -5.46
N GLN A 98 24.97 -27.01 -4.71
CA GLN A 98 23.63 -27.34 -5.19
C GLN A 98 22.81 -26.08 -5.52
N GLY A 99 23.44 -24.91 -5.57
CA GLY A 99 22.75 -23.65 -5.90
C GLY A 99 21.66 -23.23 -4.88
N ILE A 100 21.74 -23.72 -3.65
CA ILE A 100 20.74 -23.49 -2.62
C ILE A 100 21.27 -22.42 -1.65
N ASP A 101 20.60 -21.29 -1.59
CA ASP A 101 20.90 -20.27 -0.60
C ASP A 101 20.39 -20.63 0.82
N LYS A 102 20.84 -19.89 1.82
CA LYS A 102 20.48 -20.14 3.22
C LYS A 102 18.99 -19.96 3.48
N ASN A 103 18.32 -19.02 2.77
CA ASN A 103 16.90 -18.73 2.96
C ASN A 103 16.05 -19.86 2.37
N LEU A 104 16.37 -20.33 1.16
CA LEU A 104 15.69 -21.46 0.55
C LEU A 104 15.85 -22.74 1.39
N ALA A 105 17.06 -22.99 1.89
CA ALA A 105 17.31 -24.10 2.82
C ALA A 105 16.56 -23.97 4.13
N HIS A 106 16.35 -22.77 4.64
CA HIS A 106 15.55 -22.52 5.83
C HIS A 106 14.06 -22.77 5.55
N GLN A 107 13.52 -22.21 4.45
CA GLN A 107 12.15 -22.43 4.02
C GLN A 107 11.85 -23.92 3.81
N GLY A 108 12.77 -24.64 3.15
CA GLY A 108 12.66 -26.08 2.98
C GLY A 108 12.54 -26.83 4.30
N ARG A 109 13.40 -26.52 5.28
CA ARG A 109 13.33 -27.12 6.61
C ARG A 109 12.03 -26.82 7.36
N VAL A 110 11.47 -25.62 7.20
CA VAL A 110 10.18 -25.26 7.81
C VAL A 110 9.06 -26.09 7.18
N LEU A 111 8.97 -26.09 5.86
CA LEU A 111 7.92 -26.83 5.13
C LEU A 111 8.09 -28.35 5.26
N GLY A 112 9.34 -28.84 5.34
CA GLY A 112 9.64 -30.26 5.50
C GLY A 112 9.37 -30.84 6.90
N LYS A 113 9.09 -30.00 7.91
CA LYS A 113 8.68 -30.41 9.25
C LYS A 113 7.16 -30.59 9.39
N LEU A 114 6.39 -30.02 8.48
CA LEU A 114 4.94 -30.09 8.48
C LEU A 114 4.47 -31.50 8.12
N SER A 115 3.39 -31.98 8.75
CA SER A 115 2.65 -33.13 8.26
C SER A 115 2.07 -32.83 6.86
N ASP A 116 1.62 -33.86 6.15
CA ASP A 116 1.03 -33.65 4.82
C ASP A 116 -0.24 -32.79 4.93
N GLU A 117 -1.09 -33.03 5.91
CA GLU A 117 -2.29 -32.22 6.17
C GLU A 117 -1.96 -30.77 6.47
N GLN A 118 -0.98 -30.52 7.36
CA GLN A 118 -0.55 -29.18 7.69
C GLN A 118 0.05 -28.46 6.47
N PHE A 119 0.80 -29.18 5.65
CA PHE A 119 1.39 -28.63 4.45
C PHE A 119 0.31 -28.24 3.42
N GLU A 120 -0.67 -29.11 3.16
CA GLU A 120 -1.78 -28.80 2.24
C GLU A 120 -2.61 -27.60 2.75
N ALA A 121 -2.84 -27.48 4.05
CA ALA A 121 -3.51 -26.32 4.63
C ALA A 121 -2.70 -25.02 4.37
N VAL A 122 -1.38 -25.05 4.51
CA VAL A 122 -0.51 -23.88 4.23
C VAL A 122 -0.51 -23.53 2.74
N VAL A 123 -0.51 -24.53 1.86
CA VAL A 123 -0.62 -24.35 0.40
C VAL A 123 -1.97 -23.70 0.05
N ALA A 124 -3.07 -24.20 0.61
CA ALA A 124 -4.39 -23.64 0.38
C ALA A 124 -4.47 -22.16 0.78
N VAL A 125 -3.97 -21.79 1.97
CA VAL A 125 -3.90 -20.41 2.43
C VAL A 125 -3.01 -19.53 1.51
N ALA A 126 -1.89 -20.08 1.04
CA ALA A 126 -1.01 -19.34 0.13
C ALA A 126 -1.67 -19.06 -1.24
N ARG A 127 -2.43 -20.02 -1.78
CA ARG A 127 -3.24 -19.85 -2.99
C ARG A 127 -4.36 -18.85 -2.78
N GLU A 128 -5.11 -18.99 -1.69
CA GLU A 128 -6.18 -18.08 -1.32
C GLU A 128 -5.69 -16.63 -1.16
N THR A 129 -4.52 -16.44 -0.54
CA THR A 129 -3.91 -15.10 -0.41
C THR A 129 -3.65 -14.44 -1.77
N VAL A 130 -3.25 -15.23 -2.78
CA VAL A 130 -3.04 -14.75 -4.15
C VAL A 130 -4.39 -14.45 -4.84
N THR A 131 -5.38 -15.32 -4.69
CA THR A 131 -6.73 -15.16 -5.26
C THR A 131 -7.54 -14.09 -4.54
N ASP A 132 -7.46 -14.00 -3.23
CA ASP A 132 -8.12 -12.96 -2.43
C ASP A 132 -7.59 -11.55 -2.70
N ALA A 133 -6.30 -11.42 -2.98
CA ALA A 133 -5.76 -10.14 -3.45
C ALA A 133 -6.40 -9.71 -4.77
N VAL A 134 -6.79 -10.66 -5.63
CA VAL A 134 -7.53 -10.41 -6.88
C VAL A 134 -9.00 -10.16 -6.62
N ALA A 135 -9.63 -11.02 -5.82
CA ALA A 135 -11.04 -10.84 -5.47
C ALA A 135 -11.25 -9.48 -4.82
N ARG A 136 -10.30 -9.04 -3.96
CA ARG A 136 -10.30 -7.70 -3.38
C ARG A 136 -10.02 -6.61 -4.40
N ALA A 137 -9.08 -6.79 -5.33
CA ALA A 137 -8.80 -5.85 -6.42
C ALA A 137 -9.96 -5.80 -7.42
N THR A 138 -10.56 -6.96 -7.76
CA THR A 138 -11.73 -7.05 -8.64
C THR A 138 -12.97 -6.49 -7.94
N ALA A 139 -13.17 -6.76 -6.65
CA ALA A 139 -14.25 -6.16 -5.87
C ALA A 139 -14.02 -4.65 -5.64
N ALA A 140 -12.78 -4.19 -5.59
CA ALA A 140 -12.44 -2.77 -5.60
C ALA A 140 -12.68 -2.14 -6.98
N ALA A 141 -12.31 -2.84 -8.08
CA ALA A 141 -12.59 -2.40 -9.45
C ALA A 141 -14.09 -2.46 -9.77
N MET A 142 -14.82 -3.51 -9.33
CA MET A 142 -16.27 -3.59 -9.44
C MET A 142 -16.98 -2.56 -8.57
N ARG A 143 -16.48 -2.27 -7.37
CA ARG A 143 -16.95 -1.14 -6.54
C ARG A 143 -16.64 0.20 -7.20
N SER A 144 -15.51 0.34 -7.86
CA SER A 144 -15.15 1.52 -8.66
C SER A 144 -16.07 1.65 -9.89
N ALA A 145 -16.32 0.56 -10.62
CA ALA A 145 -17.25 0.54 -11.76
C ALA A 145 -18.73 0.69 -11.36
N ALA A 146 -19.15 0.11 -10.23
CA ALA A 146 -20.48 0.33 -9.65
C ALA A 146 -20.63 1.74 -9.02
N ARG A 147 -19.51 2.43 -8.76
CA ARG A 147 -19.45 3.82 -8.30
C ARG A 147 -19.65 4.83 -9.43
N GLU A 148 -19.49 4.47 -10.71
CA GLU A 148 -19.76 5.41 -11.82
C GLU A 148 -21.23 5.91 -11.85
N PRO A 149 -22.28 5.07 -11.70
CA PRO A 149 -23.65 5.57 -11.56
C PRO A 149 -23.88 6.27 -10.20
N TYR A 150 -23.20 5.82 -9.14
CA TYR A 150 -23.27 6.43 -7.83
C TYR A 150 -22.46 7.74 -7.78
N ALA A 151 -21.36 7.86 -8.52
CA ALA A 151 -20.58 9.07 -8.69
C ALA A 151 -21.37 10.15 -9.46
N ALA A 152 -22.19 9.77 -10.43
CA ALA A 152 -23.10 10.69 -11.11
C ALA A 152 -24.22 11.20 -10.19
N SER A 153 -24.76 10.36 -9.28
CA SER A 153 -25.77 10.77 -8.30
C SER A 153 -25.17 11.44 -7.06
N THR A 154 -23.93 11.11 -6.67
CA THR A 154 -23.20 11.70 -5.55
C THR A 154 -22.33 12.89 -5.96
N ALA A 155 -22.11 13.16 -7.25
CA ALA A 155 -21.52 14.41 -7.72
C ALA A 155 -22.34 15.63 -7.25
N GLN A 156 -23.65 15.49 -7.10
CA GLN A 156 -24.53 16.53 -6.52
C GLN A 156 -24.67 16.42 -5.00
N GLY A 157 -24.33 15.31 -4.37
CA GLY A 157 -24.50 15.06 -2.95
C GLY A 157 -23.23 15.02 -2.11
N CYS A 158 -22.05 14.97 -2.73
CA CYS A 158 -20.77 14.88 -2.03
C CYS A 158 -20.15 16.22 -1.62
N THR A 159 -20.68 17.34 -2.12
CA THR A 159 -20.19 18.67 -1.77
C THR A 159 -21.17 19.35 -0.86
N VAL A 160 -20.72 19.72 0.34
CA VAL A 160 -21.54 20.37 1.35
C VAL A 160 -21.13 21.84 1.41
N ALA A 161 -22.12 22.72 1.25
CA ALA A 161 -21.89 24.17 1.38
C ALA A 161 -21.49 24.57 2.81
N GLY A 162 -21.91 23.80 3.82
CA GLY A 162 -21.54 24.03 5.21
C GLY A 162 -21.57 22.76 6.05
N LEU A 163 -20.68 22.67 7.05
CA LEU A 163 -20.65 21.54 7.98
C LEU A 163 -21.90 21.47 8.85
N ASP A 164 -22.57 22.60 9.06
CA ASP A 164 -23.81 22.69 9.84
C ASP A 164 -24.93 21.85 9.24
N GLN A 165 -24.96 21.69 7.92
CA GLN A 165 -25.94 20.83 7.24
C GLN A 165 -25.75 19.35 7.59
N LEU A 166 -24.50 18.89 7.69
CA LEU A 166 -24.16 17.52 8.08
C LEU A 166 -24.54 17.27 9.55
N ILE A 167 -24.27 18.24 10.40
CA ILE A 167 -24.61 18.17 11.82
C ILE A 167 -26.15 18.13 12.00
N ALA A 168 -26.87 18.99 11.29
CA ALA A 168 -28.34 19.03 11.32
C ALA A 168 -28.94 17.72 10.78
N ALA A 169 -28.31 17.05 9.82
CA ALA A 169 -28.69 15.75 9.33
C ALA A 169 -28.32 14.59 10.26
N GLY A 170 -27.58 14.86 11.34
CA GLY A 170 -27.11 13.82 12.27
C GLY A 170 -26.00 12.94 11.72
N GLU A 171 -25.32 13.36 10.65
CA GLU A 171 -24.26 12.59 10.01
C GLU A 171 -23.05 12.40 10.94
N LYS A 172 -22.50 11.19 10.98
CA LYS A 172 -21.33 10.81 11.75
C LYS A 172 -20.33 10.02 10.90
N TYR A 173 -19.06 10.36 11.02
CA TYR A 173 -18.00 9.80 10.21
C TYR A 173 -17.03 8.98 11.05
N ALA A 174 -16.70 7.77 10.57
CA ALA A 174 -15.71 6.90 11.20
C ALA A 174 -14.28 7.31 10.84
N VAL A 175 -14.13 8.06 9.74
CA VAL A 175 -12.84 8.58 9.29
C VAL A 175 -13.00 10.04 8.85
N ILE A 176 -12.13 10.90 9.37
CA ILE A 176 -12.00 12.30 8.95
C ILE A 176 -10.59 12.50 8.39
N TYR A 177 -10.51 13.01 7.17
CA TYR A 177 -9.28 13.31 6.46
C TYR A 177 -9.21 14.80 6.19
N ALA A 178 -8.13 15.47 6.56
CA ALA A 178 -8.05 16.92 6.50
C ALA A 178 -6.69 17.42 6.02
N ASP A 179 -6.72 18.42 5.14
CA ASP A 179 -5.54 19.18 4.68
C ASP A 179 -5.80 20.68 4.87
N PRO A 180 -5.73 21.20 6.11
CA PRO A 180 -6.05 22.58 6.38
C PRO A 180 -5.15 23.55 5.62
N PRO A 181 -5.69 24.68 5.14
CA PRO A 181 -4.92 25.72 4.48
C PRO A 181 -4.16 26.56 5.53
N TRP A 182 -3.06 25.96 6.02
CA TRP A 182 -2.22 26.54 7.07
C TRP A 182 -1.69 27.93 6.66
N SER A 183 -1.84 28.93 7.51
CA SER A 183 -1.22 30.25 7.31
C SER A 183 0.26 30.18 7.63
N PHE A 184 1.13 30.56 6.70
CA PHE A 184 2.57 30.55 6.85
C PHE A 184 3.09 31.92 7.27
N GLN A 185 3.76 32.03 8.41
CA GLN A 185 4.63 33.16 8.68
C GLN A 185 5.96 32.97 7.94
N VAL A 186 6.17 33.72 6.87
CA VAL A 186 7.40 33.68 6.10
C VAL A 186 8.42 34.63 6.72
N TYR A 187 9.59 34.13 7.10
CA TYR A 187 10.66 34.87 7.76
C TYR A 187 11.28 36.01 6.93
N SER A 188 11.04 36.07 5.61
CA SER A 188 11.59 37.13 4.76
C SER A 188 10.59 37.60 3.72
N GLY A 189 10.62 38.90 3.42
CA GLY A 189 9.77 39.50 2.39
C GLY A 189 9.95 38.89 0.97
N LYS A 190 11.11 38.30 0.69
CA LYS A 190 11.38 37.56 -0.57
C LYS A 190 10.68 36.21 -0.63
N GLY A 191 10.34 35.61 0.51
CA GLY A 191 9.59 34.35 0.60
C GLY A 191 8.09 34.52 0.33
N LYS A 192 7.52 35.70 0.58
CA LYS A 192 6.08 36.01 0.35
C LYS A 192 5.61 35.80 -1.09
N ALA A 193 6.49 35.99 -2.07
CA ALA A 193 6.17 35.81 -3.48
C ALA A 193 5.89 34.34 -3.88
N ARG A 194 6.28 33.35 -3.03
CA ARG A 194 6.15 31.91 -3.27
C ARG A 194 5.38 31.19 -2.15
N SER A 195 4.74 31.97 -1.24
CA SER A 195 3.97 31.40 -0.14
C SER A 195 2.58 30.94 -0.61
N ALA A 196 1.99 30.00 0.13
CA ALA A 196 0.65 29.49 -0.08
C ALA A 196 -0.43 30.60 -0.10
N GLU A 197 -0.22 31.68 0.67
CA GLU A 197 -1.11 32.86 0.77
C GLU A 197 -1.37 33.58 -0.58
N ARG A 198 -0.57 33.29 -1.60
CA ARG A 198 -0.75 33.86 -2.95
C ARG A 198 -1.61 33.00 -3.86
N HIS A 199 -1.82 31.76 -3.47
CA HIS A 199 -2.49 30.76 -4.32
C HIS A 199 -3.88 30.38 -3.81
N TYR A 200 -4.16 30.53 -2.49
CA TYR A 200 -5.45 30.26 -1.89
C TYR A 200 -5.60 31.01 -0.55
N ASP A 201 -6.86 31.26 -0.15
CA ASP A 201 -7.17 31.89 1.11
C ASP A 201 -6.77 30.95 2.28
N THR A 202 -5.83 31.39 3.10
CA THR A 202 -5.42 30.67 4.31
C THR A 202 -6.38 30.95 5.44
N LEU A 203 -6.60 29.97 6.32
CA LEU A 203 -7.37 30.14 7.53
C LEU A 203 -6.45 30.41 8.75
N SER A 204 -6.93 31.23 9.66
CA SER A 204 -6.23 31.38 10.95
C SER A 204 -6.32 30.07 11.75
N LEU A 205 -5.33 29.83 12.62
CA LEU A 205 -5.33 28.68 13.51
C LEU A 205 -6.62 28.58 14.33
N ASP A 206 -7.11 29.70 14.83
CA ASP A 206 -8.32 29.73 15.65
C ASP A 206 -9.58 29.42 14.82
N ALA A 207 -9.64 29.85 13.57
CA ALA A 207 -10.71 29.46 12.66
C ALA A 207 -10.70 27.96 12.34
N ILE A 208 -9.52 27.36 12.14
CA ILE A 208 -9.40 25.91 11.95
C ILE A 208 -9.84 25.15 13.21
N LYS A 209 -9.40 25.59 14.39
CA LYS A 209 -9.77 24.97 15.67
C LYS A 209 -11.27 25.07 15.98
N ALA A 210 -11.91 26.16 15.54
CA ALA A 210 -13.33 26.44 15.77
C ALA A 210 -14.27 25.60 14.88
N LEU A 211 -13.76 24.87 13.89
CA LEU A 211 -14.60 24.00 13.07
C LEU A 211 -15.25 22.91 13.94
N PRO A 212 -16.56 22.62 13.76
CA PRO A 212 -17.31 21.68 14.57
C PRO A 212 -17.04 20.21 14.22
N VAL A 213 -15.76 19.85 14.10
CA VAL A 213 -15.32 18.51 13.69
C VAL A 213 -15.65 17.44 14.72
N ALA A 214 -15.63 17.83 16.01
CA ALA A 214 -16.02 16.94 17.10
C ALA A 214 -17.47 16.44 16.98
N ASP A 215 -18.36 17.28 16.43
CA ASP A 215 -19.78 16.98 16.25
C ASP A 215 -20.03 16.07 15.04
N LEU A 216 -19.11 15.99 14.12
CA LEU A 216 -19.14 15.12 12.95
C LEU A 216 -18.45 13.77 13.16
N ALA A 217 -17.60 13.67 14.17
CA ALA A 217 -16.88 12.46 14.49
C ALA A 217 -17.80 11.42 15.17
N ALA A 218 -17.78 10.19 14.67
CA ALA A 218 -18.37 9.04 15.35
C ALA A 218 -17.67 8.81 16.71
N ASP A 219 -18.26 7.97 17.58
CA ASP A 219 -17.65 7.63 18.86
C ASP A 219 -16.29 6.95 18.69
N ASP A 220 -16.18 6.07 17.68
CA ASP A 220 -14.94 5.47 17.25
C ASP A 220 -14.54 6.07 15.90
N CYS A 221 -13.68 7.09 15.93
CA CYS A 221 -13.29 7.83 14.72
C CYS A 221 -11.77 7.99 14.62
N ALA A 222 -11.24 7.84 13.40
CA ALA A 222 -9.85 8.16 13.09
C ALA A 222 -9.76 9.48 12.33
N LEU A 223 -8.83 10.34 12.75
CA LEU A 223 -8.47 11.58 12.08
C LEU A 223 -7.10 11.41 11.41
N LEU A 224 -7.03 11.73 10.12
CA LEU A 224 -5.80 11.84 9.36
C LEU A 224 -5.62 13.29 8.92
N LEU A 225 -4.65 13.98 9.52
CA LEU A 225 -4.42 15.41 9.36
C LEU A 225 -3.07 15.68 8.72
N TRP A 226 -3.04 16.31 7.54
CA TRP A 226 -1.80 16.78 6.96
C TRP A 226 -1.25 17.98 7.74
N ALA A 227 0.02 17.86 8.10
CA ALA A 227 0.71 18.89 8.88
C ALA A 227 1.95 19.39 8.15
N VAL A 228 2.15 20.70 8.23
CA VAL A 228 3.39 21.32 7.81
C VAL A 228 4.33 21.29 9.01
N MET A 229 5.49 20.62 8.86
CA MET A 229 6.36 20.32 10.00
C MET A 229 6.78 21.54 10.85
N PRO A 230 7.06 22.74 10.29
CA PRO A 230 7.28 23.94 11.09
C PRO A 230 6.10 24.35 11.99
N GLN A 231 4.88 23.89 11.70
CA GLN A 231 3.66 24.15 12.46
C GLN A 231 3.11 22.87 13.14
N LEU A 232 3.96 21.91 13.40
CA LEU A 232 3.55 20.69 14.12
C LEU A 232 2.91 20.97 15.48
N PRO A 233 3.40 21.91 16.32
CA PRO A 233 2.74 22.23 17.58
C PRO A 233 1.30 22.74 17.38
N GLU A 234 1.05 23.52 16.33
CA GLU A 234 -0.27 24.04 15.97
C GLU A 234 -1.19 22.91 15.48
N ALA A 235 -0.69 22.00 14.66
CA ALA A 235 -1.44 20.83 14.21
C ALA A 235 -1.88 19.94 15.39
N LEU A 236 -1.01 19.75 16.39
CA LEU A 236 -1.37 19.02 17.61
C LEU A 236 -2.45 19.72 18.44
N LYS A 237 -2.45 21.07 18.47
CA LYS A 237 -3.52 21.84 19.12
C LYS A 237 -4.85 21.71 18.38
N VAL A 238 -4.84 21.67 17.04
CA VAL A 238 -6.05 21.41 16.23
C VAL A 238 -6.60 20.03 16.52
N ILE A 239 -5.76 18.99 16.52
CA ILE A 239 -6.15 17.61 16.86
C ILE A 239 -6.86 17.58 18.22
N ALA A 240 -6.28 18.24 19.24
CA ALA A 240 -6.84 18.28 20.59
C ALA A 240 -8.17 19.07 20.62
N SER A 241 -8.26 20.22 19.93
CA SER A 241 -9.49 21.03 19.91
C SER A 241 -10.65 20.34 19.19
N TRP A 242 -10.38 19.43 18.25
CA TRP A 242 -11.37 18.60 17.59
C TRP A 242 -11.75 17.34 18.38
N GLY A 243 -11.21 17.18 19.62
CA GLY A 243 -11.55 16.06 20.50
C GLY A 243 -10.82 14.75 20.21
N PHE A 244 -9.71 14.81 19.46
CA PHE A 244 -8.92 13.63 19.12
C PHE A 244 -7.63 13.54 19.96
N THR A 245 -7.14 12.33 20.13
CA THR A 245 -5.85 12.03 20.75
C THR A 245 -4.84 11.61 19.69
N TYR A 246 -3.75 12.36 19.54
CA TYR A 246 -2.65 12.02 18.63
C TYR A 246 -2.06 10.65 18.96
N LYS A 247 -1.77 9.86 17.93
CA LYS A 247 -1.17 8.52 18.04
C LYS A 247 0.21 8.43 17.40
N THR A 248 0.32 8.81 16.12
CA THR A 248 1.56 8.66 15.34
C THR A 248 1.46 9.40 14.01
N ALA A 249 2.54 9.35 13.21
CA ALA A 249 2.43 9.66 11.79
C ALA A 249 1.68 8.52 11.08
N GLY A 250 0.54 8.83 10.46
CA GLY A 250 -0.23 7.90 9.64
C GLY A 250 0.46 7.64 8.31
N PHE A 251 0.78 8.71 7.58
CA PHE A 251 1.53 8.65 6.33
C PHE A 251 2.67 9.66 6.28
N VAL A 252 3.69 9.32 5.52
CA VAL A 252 4.78 10.22 5.13
C VAL A 252 4.86 10.21 3.61
N TRP A 253 4.49 11.33 2.99
CA TRP A 253 4.62 11.49 1.54
C TRP A 253 6.02 11.96 1.21
N VAL A 254 6.82 11.10 0.60
CA VAL A 254 8.12 11.41 0.02
C VAL A 254 7.89 11.87 -1.41
N LYS A 255 8.12 13.17 -1.65
CA LYS A 255 7.85 13.83 -2.92
C LYS A 255 8.90 13.46 -3.95
N GLU A 256 8.44 13.06 -5.14
CA GLU A 256 9.27 12.82 -6.31
C GLU A 256 9.12 13.96 -7.33
N ASN A 257 10.08 14.13 -8.21
CA ASN A 257 9.98 15.10 -9.31
C ASN A 257 8.83 14.72 -10.25
N ARG A 258 8.26 15.70 -10.96
CA ARG A 258 7.17 15.45 -11.92
C ARG A 258 7.56 14.48 -13.04
N SER A 259 8.84 14.41 -13.40
CA SER A 259 9.38 13.44 -14.35
C SER A 259 9.40 12.00 -13.80
N GLY A 260 9.22 11.82 -12.50
CA GLY A 260 9.43 10.52 -11.83
C GLY A 260 10.89 10.20 -11.53
N ASP A 261 11.83 11.03 -11.95
CA ASP A 261 13.27 10.84 -11.76
C ASP A 261 13.76 11.55 -10.50
N GLY A 262 13.99 10.78 -9.44
CA GLY A 262 14.59 11.25 -8.20
C GLY A 262 13.62 12.03 -7.30
N LEU A 263 14.15 12.45 -6.16
CA LEU A 263 13.38 13.14 -5.13
C LEU A 263 13.22 14.64 -5.47
N PHE A 264 12.01 15.14 -5.26
CA PHE A 264 11.76 16.57 -5.32
C PHE A 264 12.54 17.31 -4.24
N THR A 265 13.14 18.44 -4.57
CA THR A 265 13.89 19.24 -3.61
C THR A 265 13.17 20.59 -3.38
N GLY A 266 12.46 20.69 -2.28
CA GLY A 266 11.86 21.94 -1.81
C GLY A 266 12.87 22.85 -1.11
N MET A 267 12.46 24.09 -0.80
CA MET A 267 13.34 25.06 -0.14
C MET A 267 13.65 24.69 1.31
N GLY A 268 12.65 24.16 2.04
CA GLY A 268 12.80 23.77 3.44
C GLY A 268 13.19 24.91 4.37
N TYR A 269 13.33 24.59 5.66
CA TYR A 269 13.62 25.56 6.70
C TYR A 269 15.13 25.59 7.04
N TRP A 270 15.66 24.45 7.43
CA TRP A 270 17.08 24.21 7.68
C TRP A 270 17.67 23.21 6.70
N THR A 271 16.89 22.19 6.38
CA THR A 271 17.21 21.17 5.40
C THR A 271 16.30 21.30 4.17
N ARG A 272 16.68 20.71 3.06
CA ARG A 272 15.82 20.68 1.87
C ARG A 272 14.61 19.78 2.13
N ALA A 273 13.41 20.39 2.11
CA ALA A 273 12.17 19.67 2.37
C ALA A 273 11.73 18.88 1.15
N ASN A 274 11.55 17.57 1.34
CA ASN A 274 11.06 16.66 0.30
C ASN A 274 9.98 15.70 0.82
N ALA A 275 9.51 15.89 2.03
CA ALA A 275 8.45 15.08 2.62
C ALA A 275 7.37 15.93 3.29
N GLU A 276 6.14 15.42 3.31
CA GLU A 276 5.04 15.90 4.13
C GLU A 276 4.49 14.78 5.00
N VAL A 277 3.95 15.13 6.16
CA VAL A 277 3.50 14.16 7.15
C VAL A 277 1.99 14.32 7.37
N CYS A 278 1.27 13.21 7.29
CA CYS A 278 -0.11 13.08 7.70
C CYS A 278 -0.15 12.46 9.09
N LEU A 279 -0.65 13.19 10.07
CA LEU A 279 -0.76 12.75 11.47
C LEU A 279 -1.99 11.86 11.63
N LEU A 280 -1.87 10.78 12.40
CA LEU A 280 -2.97 9.92 12.81
C LEU A 280 -3.35 10.23 14.27
N ALA A 281 -4.62 10.50 14.47
CA ALA A 281 -5.21 10.66 15.79
C ALA A 281 -6.52 9.87 15.89
N THR A 282 -6.99 9.57 17.09
CA THR A 282 -8.23 8.81 17.29
C THR A 282 -9.11 9.45 18.36
N LYS A 283 -10.42 9.31 18.19
CA LYS A 283 -11.46 9.42 19.19
C LYS A 283 -11.99 8.00 19.42
N GLY A 284 -12.17 7.56 20.67
CA GLY A 284 -12.54 6.17 20.95
C GLY A 284 -11.47 5.14 20.51
N SER A 285 -11.93 4.02 19.97
CA SER A 285 -11.11 2.88 19.60
C SER A 285 -11.43 2.36 18.18
N PRO A 286 -11.20 3.16 17.12
CA PRO A 286 -11.52 2.74 15.77
C PRO A 286 -10.75 1.49 15.37
N ALA A 287 -11.46 0.50 14.82
CA ALA A 287 -10.89 -0.77 14.43
C ALA A 287 -10.26 -0.71 13.02
N ARG A 288 -9.05 -1.23 12.88
CA ARG A 288 -8.41 -1.39 11.57
C ARG A 288 -8.97 -2.61 10.83
N GLN A 289 -9.25 -2.48 9.55
CA GLN A 289 -9.64 -3.60 8.69
C GLN A 289 -8.47 -4.24 7.94
N ALA A 290 -7.31 -3.57 7.89
CA ALA A 290 -6.09 -4.11 7.30
C ALA A 290 -4.86 -3.82 8.19
N LYS A 291 -3.86 -4.70 8.15
CA LYS A 291 -2.64 -4.62 8.97
C LYS A 291 -1.37 -4.39 8.14
N ASP A 292 -1.49 -4.36 6.81
CA ASP A 292 -0.40 -4.32 5.84
C ASP A 292 -0.34 -3.01 5.04
N VAL A 293 -0.99 -1.96 5.54
CA VAL A 293 -0.93 -0.63 4.93
C VAL A 293 0.38 0.05 5.29
N HIS A 294 1.20 0.32 4.27
CA HIS A 294 2.50 0.97 4.45
C HIS A 294 2.35 2.46 4.72
N GLN A 295 3.22 2.99 5.59
CA GLN A 295 3.23 4.39 6.01
C GLN A 295 3.79 5.33 4.93
N ILE A 296 4.85 4.92 4.21
CA ILE A 296 5.54 5.76 3.23
C ILE A 296 4.79 5.72 1.90
N ILE A 297 4.42 6.91 1.40
CA ILE A 297 3.89 7.13 0.06
C ILE A 297 4.99 7.79 -0.76
N ARG A 298 5.31 7.25 -1.93
CA ARG A 298 6.24 7.84 -2.89
C ARG A 298 5.46 8.17 -4.15
N SER A 299 5.38 9.45 -4.48
CA SER A 299 4.70 9.89 -5.71
C SER A 299 5.21 11.26 -6.16
N PRO A 300 5.09 11.56 -7.46
CA PRO A 300 5.42 12.88 -8.01
C PRO A 300 4.58 13.98 -7.35
N VAL A 301 5.17 15.18 -7.29
CA VAL A 301 4.44 16.40 -6.90
C VAL A 301 3.37 16.72 -7.91
N GLY A 302 2.13 16.89 -7.44
CA GLY A 302 1.00 17.35 -8.22
C GLY A 302 0.96 18.88 -8.40
N GLU A 303 -0.11 19.38 -9.00
CA GLU A 303 -0.38 20.82 -9.08
C GLU A 303 -0.80 21.35 -7.70
N HIS A 304 -0.41 22.59 -7.42
CA HIS A 304 -0.88 23.37 -6.25
C HIS A 304 -0.88 22.61 -4.91
N SER A 305 0.21 21.88 -4.59
CA SER A 305 0.32 21.15 -3.30
C SER A 305 -0.71 20.03 -3.07
N ARG A 306 -1.36 19.54 -4.13
CA ARG A 306 -2.32 18.42 -4.06
C ARG A 306 -1.67 17.21 -3.42
N LYS A 307 -2.35 16.65 -2.41
CA LYS A 307 -1.91 15.42 -1.75
C LYS A 307 -2.08 14.21 -2.68
N PRO A 308 -1.27 13.16 -2.52
CA PRO A 308 -1.36 11.99 -3.37
C PRO A 308 -2.68 11.24 -3.17
N ASP A 309 -3.34 10.88 -4.27
CA ASP A 309 -4.59 10.10 -4.26
C ASP A 309 -4.41 8.74 -3.57
N GLU A 310 -3.19 8.22 -3.55
CA GLU A 310 -2.83 7.00 -2.84
C GLU A 310 -3.10 7.09 -1.34
N ALA A 311 -3.10 8.27 -0.74
CA ALA A 311 -3.45 8.45 0.67
C ALA A 311 -4.89 8.02 0.94
N GLN A 312 -5.86 8.46 0.11
CA GLN A 312 -7.26 8.09 0.24
C GLN A 312 -7.48 6.59 0.02
N VAL A 313 -6.84 6.01 -1.01
CA VAL A 313 -6.88 4.56 -1.26
C VAL A 313 -6.35 3.76 -0.07
N ARG A 314 -5.27 4.22 0.56
CA ARG A 314 -4.71 3.58 1.76
C ARG A 314 -5.60 3.75 2.98
N ILE A 315 -6.25 4.91 3.14
CA ILE A 315 -7.22 5.15 4.21
C ILE A 315 -8.40 4.18 4.06
N GLU A 316 -8.98 4.07 2.87
CA GLU A 316 -10.08 3.15 2.59
C GLU A 316 -9.72 1.69 2.84
N ARG A 317 -8.44 1.33 2.62
CA ARG A 317 -7.94 -0.01 2.94
C ARG A 317 -7.74 -0.20 4.44
N LEU A 318 -7.28 0.84 5.16
CA LEU A 318 -6.92 0.76 6.57
C LEU A 318 -8.15 0.75 7.47
N LEU A 319 -9.16 1.57 7.16
CA LEU A 319 -10.29 1.88 8.03
C LEU A 319 -11.61 1.77 7.27
N PRO A 320 -12.70 1.31 7.90
CA PRO A 320 -14.02 1.37 7.31
C PRO A 320 -14.57 2.80 7.35
N GLY A 321 -15.35 3.19 6.31
CA GLY A 321 -16.12 4.43 6.32
C GLY A 321 -17.32 4.38 7.27
N PRO A 322 -18.13 5.46 7.31
CA PRO A 322 -18.17 6.56 6.35
C PRO A 322 -17.01 7.55 6.48
N TYR A 323 -16.64 8.19 5.35
CA TYR A 323 -15.49 9.07 5.23
C TYR A 323 -15.90 10.52 4.99
N LEU A 324 -15.24 11.46 5.70
CA LEU A 324 -15.35 12.90 5.49
C LEU A 324 -13.98 13.47 5.12
N GLU A 325 -13.88 14.19 4.01
CA GLU A 325 -12.73 15.01 3.67
C GLU A 325 -13.01 16.47 3.96
N LEU A 326 -12.18 17.09 4.79
CA LEU A 326 -12.21 18.51 5.09
C LEU A 326 -11.15 19.23 4.26
N PHE A 327 -11.52 20.40 3.72
CA PHE A 327 -10.69 21.22 2.82
C PHE A 327 -10.39 20.51 1.49
N GLY A 328 -11.26 19.60 1.07
CA GLY A 328 -11.14 18.92 -0.22
C GLY A 328 -11.29 19.89 -1.39
N ARG A 329 -10.64 19.54 -2.50
CA ARG A 329 -10.63 20.36 -3.73
C ARG A 329 -11.46 19.75 -4.85
N ARG A 330 -11.95 18.54 -4.67
CA ARG A 330 -12.75 17.80 -5.65
C ARG A 330 -13.66 16.80 -4.96
N ALA A 331 -14.76 16.47 -5.61
CA ALA A 331 -15.59 15.36 -5.19
C ALA A 331 -14.82 14.03 -5.34
N VAL A 332 -14.91 13.17 -4.35
CA VAL A 332 -14.30 11.83 -4.32
C VAL A 332 -15.42 10.81 -4.10
N PRO A 333 -15.60 9.82 -4.99
CA PRO A 333 -16.62 8.81 -4.82
C PRO A 333 -16.51 8.07 -3.48
N GLY A 334 -17.62 7.99 -2.74
CA GLY A 334 -17.68 7.34 -1.43
C GLY A 334 -17.20 8.21 -0.28
N TRP A 335 -16.85 9.47 -0.54
CA TRP A 335 -16.49 10.46 0.46
C TRP A 335 -17.48 11.61 0.48
N THR A 336 -17.80 12.09 1.65
CA THR A 336 -18.38 13.42 1.81
C THR A 336 -17.22 14.40 1.81
N VAL A 337 -17.29 15.44 0.97
CA VAL A 337 -16.19 16.40 0.82
C VAL A 337 -16.71 17.81 1.12
N TRP A 338 -15.97 18.51 2.00
CA TRP A 338 -16.19 19.93 2.26
C TRP A 338 -14.92 20.71 1.96
N GLY A 339 -15.05 21.83 1.19
CA GLY A 339 -13.93 22.71 0.87
C GLY A 339 -14.30 23.81 -0.10
N ASN A 340 -13.57 24.94 -0.08
CA ASN A 340 -13.89 26.16 -0.82
C ASN A 340 -13.55 26.14 -2.32
N GLU A 341 -12.77 25.14 -2.78
CA GLU A 341 -12.33 25.05 -4.19
C GLU A 341 -13.19 24.11 -5.04
N ILE A 342 -14.16 23.42 -4.43
CA ILE A 342 -15.00 22.44 -5.13
C ILE A 342 -15.84 23.09 -6.23
N GLU A 343 -16.40 24.28 -6.00
CA GLU A 343 -17.18 25.01 -7.00
C GLU A 343 -16.37 25.42 -8.23
N ARG A 344 -15.07 25.73 -8.03
CA ARG A 344 -14.17 26.12 -9.15
C ARG A 344 -13.80 24.94 -10.03
N SER A 345 -13.73 23.71 -9.49
CA SER A 345 -13.39 22.52 -10.29
C SER A 345 -14.54 22.04 -11.15
N MET A 346 -15.80 22.32 -10.79
CA MET A 346 -16.98 21.96 -11.58
C MET A 346 -17.14 22.82 -12.84
N PHE A 347 -16.58 24.03 -12.88
CA PHE A 347 -16.66 24.92 -14.07
C PHE A 347 -15.52 24.69 -15.08
N HIS A 348 -14.55 23.79 -14.82
CA HIS A 348 -13.41 23.51 -15.70
C HIS A 348 -13.45 22.11 -16.33
N GLN A 349 -14.51 21.35 -16.21
CA GLN A 349 -14.75 20.23 -17.11
C GLN A 349 -15.36 20.80 -18.42
N GLU A 350 -14.49 21.15 -19.35
CA GLU A 350 -14.84 21.36 -20.74
C GLU A 350 -15.62 20.14 -21.23
N ILE A 351 -16.86 20.36 -21.60
CA ILE A 351 -17.68 19.40 -22.33
C ILE A 351 -16.91 19.10 -23.63
N PRO A 352 -16.55 17.85 -23.94
CA PRO A 352 -15.96 17.55 -25.23
C PRO A 352 -16.93 17.99 -26.31
N GLU A 353 -16.50 18.88 -27.20
CA GLU A 353 -17.19 19.25 -28.44
C GLU A 353 -17.35 18.01 -29.33
N PHE A 354 -18.40 17.22 -29.09
CA PHE A 354 -18.91 16.24 -30.04
C PHE A 354 -20.40 16.46 -30.26
N ALA A 355 -20.74 17.56 -30.94
CA ALA A 355 -22.06 17.71 -31.54
C ALA A 355 -22.06 18.81 -32.60
N HIS A 356 -21.29 18.65 -33.68
CA HIS A 356 -21.57 19.33 -34.97
C HIS A 356 -20.96 18.52 -36.10
N ALA A 357 -21.59 17.41 -36.44
CA ALA A 357 -21.41 16.79 -37.76
C ALA A 357 -22.60 15.84 -38.05
N VAL A 358 -23.82 16.36 -38.15
CA VAL A 358 -24.87 15.80 -39.01
C VAL A 358 -25.86 16.95 -39.27
N ALA A 359 -25.62 17.73 -40.28
CA ALA A 359 -26.61 18.43 -41.09
C ALA A 359 -25.89 19.08 -42.27
N ASN A 360 -25.67 18.31 -43.33
CA ASN A 360 -25.82 18.72 -44.74
C ASN A 360 -25.66 17.49 -45.61
#